data_227759d9553bdcaaffd9d2fabb04dfa9
#
_entry.id   227759d9553bdcaaffd9d2fabb04dfa9
#
_cell.length_a   1.000
_cell.length_b   1.000
_cell.length_c   1.000
_cell.angle_alpha   90.00
_cell.angle_beta   90.00
_cell.angle_gamma   90.00
#
_symmetry.space_group_name_H-M   'P 1'
#
loop_
_entity.id
_entity.type
_entity.pdbx_description
1 polymer ?
#
loop_
_entity_poly.entity_id
_entity_poly.type
_entity_poly.pdbx_seq_one_letter_code
_entity_poly.pdbx_strand_id
1 'polypeptide(L)'
;MGKYFGTDGFRGKAGVDLTAEHAFQVGRFLGWYYSRKHAEDSARIVIGKDTRRSSYMFENALAAGITSSGADAYLLHVTTTPCVSYITRTENFDCGVMISASHNPFYDNGIKLMNGVGEKMDDALQAELEAFIDGDPAYLPWATEGKVGKTIDFYSGRNRYIGYLTSLPSRSFEKHKVGLDCANGSSWMIGRAVFDALGAKTYVINDQPDGVNINTDCGSTHIEGLQLYVREHHLDVGFAFDGDADRCLAVDERGQVLNGDKIMYICAKHFKERGQLPSNTLVTTIMSNFGLYKALDKAGIRYEKTAVGDRYVYENMKENDFMIGGEQSGHIIFRKYAHTGDGLITALMLMQVMIDTQLPLSVLAAGVTMYPQVLKNVRVDDKDLTLADAAVQAAVEECTAELGDSGRVLLRKSGTEPVLRVMAEAGTAEECEKQVDHIIAAMEKSGHLIEVKK
;
A
#
# COMPACT_ATOMS: atom_id res chain seq x y z
N MET A 1 8.65 16.77 -1.51
CA MET A 1 7.23 16.48 -1.80
C MET A 1 6.67 17.67 -2.54
N GLY A 2 5.86 17.38 -3.57
CA GLY A 2 5.17 18.41 -4.32
C GLY A 2 4.04 19.09 -3.54
N LYS A 3 3.39 20.03 -4.18
CA LYS A 3 2.23 20.76 -3.61
C LYS A 3 0.99 19.87 -3.55
N TYR A 4 0.77 19.04 -4.58
CA TYR A 4 -0.40 18.19 -4.75
C TYR A 4 -0.06 16.71 -4.59
N PHE A 5 1.08 16.26 -5.15
CA PHE A 5 1.49 14.87 -5.13
C PHE A 5 2.36 14.57 -3.91
N GLY A 6 1.83 13.74 -3.01
CA GLY A 6 2.56 13.14 -1.90
C GLY A 6 3.27 11.84 -2.31
N THR A 7 3.68 11.04 -1.32
CA THR A 7 4.33 9.74 -1.55
C THR A 7 3.43 8.71 -2.27
N ASP A 8 2.10 8.90 -2.24
CA ASP A 8 1.12 7.96 -2.81
C ASP A 8 0.01 8.68 -3.60
N GLY A 9 0.42 9.58 -4.49
CA GLY A 9 -0.46 10.31 -5.39
C GLY A 9 -1.01 11.63 -4.83
N PHE A 10 -1.91 12.25 -5.59
CA PHE A 10 -2.66 13.45 -5.22
C PHE A 10 -3.88 13.02 -4.41
N ARG A 11 -3.89 13.25 -3.11
CA ARG A 11 -4.98 12.90 -2.20
C ARG A 11 -5.63 14.12 -1.58
N GLY A 12 -6.94 14.04 -1.35
CA GLY A 12 -7.68 15.08 -0.64
C GLY A 12 -9.17 14.76 -0.54
N LYS A 13 -9.89 15.62 0.19
CA LYS A 13 -11.34 15.53 0.29
C LYS A 13 -11.97 15.82 -1.07
N ALA A 14 -12.75 14.88 -1.58
CA ALA A 14 -13.35 14.95 -2.90
C ALA A 14 -14.30 16.15 -3.03
N GLY A 15 -14.11 16.96 -4.07
CA GLY A 15 -14.86 18.19 -4.33
C GLY A 15 -14.41 19.40 -3.50
N VAL A 16 -13.37 19.25 -2.67
CA VAL A 16 -12.78 20.34 -1.87
C VAL A 16 -11.30 20.50 -2.22
N ASP A 17 -10.46 19.56 -1.79
CA ASP A 17 -9.01 19.58 -2.03
C ASP A 17 -8.65 18.97 -3.39
N LEU A 18 -9.36 17.91 -3.77
CA LEU A 18 -9.29 17.24 -5.07
C LEU A 18 -10.63 17.41 -5.80
N THR A 19 -10.62 18.13 -6.92
CA THR A 19 -11.82 18.48 -7.69
C THR A 19 -11.86 17.77 -9.05
N ALA A 20 -13.03 17.77 -9.70
CA ALA A 20 -13.16 17.28 -11.07
C ALA A 20 -12.30 18.09 -12.05
N GLU A 21 -12.09 19.38 -11.79
CA GLU A 21 -11.19 20.22 -12.58
C GLU A 21 -9.74 19.77 -12.48
N HIS A 22 -9.25 19.48 -11.27
CA HIS A 22 -7.91 18.90 -11.08
C HIS A 22 -7.77 17.58 -11.86
N ALA A 23 -8.76 16.70 -11.78
CA ALA A 23 -8.74 15.44 -12.52
C ALA A 23 -8.74 15.65 -14.05
N PHE A 24 -9.52 16.61 -14.54
CA PHE A 24 -9.52 16.99 -15.96
C PHE A 24 -8.15 17.53 -16.39
N GLN A 25 -7.53 18.42 -15.58
CA GLN A 25 -6.20 18.97 -15.86
C GLN A 25 -5.11 17.88 -15.86
N VAL A 26 -5.15 16.94 -14.88
CA VAL A 26 -4.28 15.75 -14.89
C VAL A 26 -4.44 14.98 -16.20
N GLY A 27 -5.68 14.71 -16.61
CA GLY A 27 -5.97 14.04 -17.89
C GLY A 27 -5.45 14.81 -19.10
N ARG A 28 -5.62 16.12 -19.13
CA ARG A 28 -5.11 17.01 -20.19
C ARG A 28 -3.59 16.90 -20.33
N PHE A 29 -2.90 17.01 -19.19
CA PHE A 29 -1.44 16.95 -19.16
C PHE A 29 -0.93 15.58 -19.62
N LEU A 30 -1.45 14.49 -19.08
CA LEU A 30 -1.04 13.14 -19.44
C LEU A 30 -1.30 12.85 -20.92
N GLY A 31 -2.50 13.19 -21.42
CA GLY A 31 -2.85 13.02 -22.83
C GLY A 31 -1.89 13.77 -23.76
N TRP A 32 -1.59 15.04 -23.46
CA TRP A 32 -0.65 15.84 -24.23
C TRP A 32 0.79 15.31 -24.11
N TYR A 33 1.24 15.00 -22.90
CA TYR A 33 2.62 14.57 -22.64
C TYR A 33 2.96 13.27 -23.40
N TYR A 34 2.07 12.28 -23.33
CA TYR A 34 2.31 11.01 -24.00
C TYR A 34 2.05 11.06 -25.49
N SER A 35 1.06 11.80 -25.97
CA SER A 35 0.80 11.93 -27.42
C SER A 35 1.98 12.47 -28.21
N ARG A 36 2.84 13.30 -27.59
CA ARG A 36 4.06 13.80 -28.22
C ARG A 36 5.12 12.71 -28.50
N LYS A 37 4.99 11.56 -27.86
CA LYS A 37 5.90 10.42 -28.01
C LYS A 37 5.50 9.50 -29.16
N HIS A 38 4.30 9.70 -29.71
CA HIS A 38 3.73 8.93 -30.80
C HIS A 38 3.66 9.79 -32.07
N ALA A 39 4.17 9.27 -33.19
CA ALA A 39 4.17 10.00 -34.45
C ALA A 39 2.87 9.78 -35.25
N GLU A 40 2.31 8.58 -35.21
CA GLU A 40 1.16 8.16 -36.02
C GLU A 40 0.02 7.58 -35.19
N ASP A 41 0.31 6.90 -34.07
CA ASP A 41 -0.67 6.26 -33.20
C ASP A 41 -1.08 7.18 -32.03
N SER A 42 -2.26 6.97 -31.47
CA SER A 42 -2.68 7.64 -30.25
C SER A 42 -1.99 7.03 -29.02
N ALA A 43 -1.52 7.87 -28.11
CA ALA A 43 -1.09 7.41 -26.80
C ALA A 43 -2.24 6.70 -26.05
N ARG A 44 -1.91 5.69 -25.29
CA ARG A 44 -2.85 4.81 -24.60
C ARG A 44 -2.72 4.95 -23.09
N ILE A 45 -3.75 5.45 -22.43
CA ILE A 45 -3.77 5.66 -20.98
C ILE A 45 -4.87 4.80 -20.36
N VAL A 46 -4.51 3.94 -19.42
CA VAL A 46 -5.48 3.09 -18.74
C VAL A 46 -5.87 3.68 -17.38
N ILE A 47 -7.16 3.66 -17.07
CA ILE A 47 -7.74 4.21 -15.85
C ILE A 47 -8.47 3.11 -15.09
N GLY A 48 -8.13 2.93 -13.81
CA GLY A 48 -8.89 2.13 -12.84
C GLY A 48 -9.39 3.01 -11.70
N LYS A 49 -10.39 2.52 -10.97
CA LYS A 49 -10.95 3.23 -9.82
C LYS A 49 -11.39 2.26 -8.73
N ASP A 50 -11.48 2.77 -7.50
CA ASP A 50 -12.16 2.08 -6.41
C ASP A 50 -13.69 2.31 -6.44
N THR A 51 -14.36 1.85 -5.42
CA THR A 51 -15.83 1.87 -5.32
C THR A 51 -16.43 3.19 -4.84
N ARG A 52 -15.61 4.20 -4.46
CA ARG A 52 -16.09 5.50 -3.97
C ARG A 52 -16.99 6.16 -5.00
N ARG A 53 -18.06 6.80 -4.52
CA ARG A 53 -18.98 7.55 -5.39
C ARG A 53 -18.25 8.64 -6.20
N SER A 54 -17.30 9.34 -5.58
CA SER A 54 -16.50 10.37 -6.24
C SER A 54 -15.56 9.82 -7.31
N SER A 55 -15.20 8.54 -7.26
CA SER A 55 -14.31 7.92 -8.26
C SER A 55 -14.93 7.90 -9.66
N TYR A 56 -16.27 7.81 -9.76
CA TYR A 56 -16.98 7.91 -11.05
C TYR A 56 -16.88 9.31 -11.65
N MET A 57 -16.97 10.34 -10.83
CA MET A 57 -16.80 11.74 -11.27
C MET A 57 -15.37 11.97 -11.79
N PHE A 58 -14.38 11.50 -11.06
CA PHE A 58 -12.97 11.67 -11.43
C PHE A 58 -12.59 10.85 -12.67
N GLU A 59 -13.11 9.63 -12.83
CA GLU A 59 -12.89 8.82 -14.04
C GLU A 59 -13.37 9.55 -15.30
N ASN A 60 -14.58 10.11 -15.25
CA ASN A 60 -15.13 10.86 -16.38
C ASN A 60 -14.34 12.14 -16.69
N ALA A 61 -13.91 12.88 -15.64
CA ALA A 61 -13.11 14.09 -15.81
C ALA A 61 -11.73 13.79 -16.41
N LEU A 62 -11.03 12.76 -15.89
CA LEU A 62 -9.75 12.28 -16.43
C LEU A 62 -9.88 11.85 -17.88
N ALA A 63 -10.90 11.02 -18.21
CA ALA A 63 -11.12 10.53 -19.57
C ALA A 63 -11.36 11.68 -20.55
N ALA A 64 -12.19 12.68 -20.17
CA ALA A 64 -12.40 13.88 -20.97
C ALA A 64 -11.12 14.69 -21.19
N GLY A 65 -10.30 14.84 -20.14
CA GLY A 65 -8.99 15.52 -20.24
C GLY A 65 -8.05 14.80 -21.19
N ILE A 66 -7.90 13.48 -21.05
CA ILE A 66 -7.04 12.64 -21.89
C ILE A 66 -7.46 12.74 -23.36
N THR A 67 -8.71 12.49 -23.64
CA THR A 67 -9.22 12.45 -25.03
C THR A 67 -9.19 13.83 -25.70
N SER A 68 -9.43 14.90 -24.96
CA SER A 68 -9.31 16.28 -25.46
C SER A 68 -7.87 16.70 -25.80
N SER A 69 -6.88 15.90 -25.41
CA SER A 69 -5.46 16.12 -25.69
C SER A 69 -4.88 15.13 -26.71
N GLY A 70 -5.73 14.30 -27.34
CA GLY A 70 -5.34 13.43 -28.46
C GLY A 70 -4.91 12.01 -28.05
N ALA A 71 -4.98 11.65 -26.77
CA ALA A 71 -4.71 10.29 -26.30
C ALA A 71 -6.01 9.49 -26.12
N ASP A 72 -5.92 8.17 -26.16
CA ASP A 72 -7.03 7.27 -25.90
C ASP A 72 -7.10 6.90 -24.43
N ALA A 73 -8.29 7.00 -23.82
CA ALA A 73 -8.58 6.63 -22.44
C ALA A 73 -9.23 5.24 -22.37
N TYR A 74 -8.57 4.29 -21.70
CA TYR A 74 -9.07 2.92 -21.53
C TYR A 74 -9.58 2.74 -20.10
N LEU A 75 -10.88 2.44 -19.96
CA LEU A 75 -11.54 2.35 -18.65
C LEU A 75 -11.61 0.90 -18.16
N LEU A 76 -10.86 0.58 -17.11
CA LEU A 76 -10.97 -0.69 -16.39
C LEU A 76 -12.17 -0.71 -15.43
N HIS A 77 -12.73 0.48 -15.15
CA HIS A 77 -13.75 0.69 -14.14
C HIS A 77 -13.27 0.27 -12.73
N VAL A 78 -14.16 -0.31 -11.90
CA VAL A 78 -13.79 -0.75 -10.55
C VAL A 78 -12.79 -1.90 -10.63
N THR A 79 -11.57 -1.64 -10.16
CA THR A 79 -10.47 -2.59 -10.12
C THR A 79 -9.44 -2.18 -9.05
N THR A 80 -8.48 -3.06 -8.76
CA THR A 80 -7.45 -2.83 -7.74
C THR A 80 -6.27 -2.02 -8.28
N THR A 81 -5.54 -1.33 -7.39
CA THR A 81 -4.29 -0.64 -7.75
C THR A 81 -3.29 -1.57 -8.43
N PRO A 82 -3.01 -2.78 -7.91
CA PRO A 82 -2.10 -3.71 -8.59
C PRO A 82 -2.62 -4.21 -9.96
N CYS A 83 -3.93 -4.28 -10.17
CA CYS A 83 -4.48 -4.58 -11.49
C CYS A 83 -4.12 -3.49 -12.51
N VAL A 84 -4.25 -2.21 -12.15
CA VAL A 84 -3.83 -1.10 -13.02
C VAL A 84 -2.34 -1.20 -13.36
N SER A 85 -1.48 -1.42 -12.36
CA SER A 85 -0.04 -1.62 -12.56
C SER A 85 0.25 -2.79 -13.50
N TYR A 86 -0.40 -3.94 -13.28
CA TYR A 86 -0.24 -5.12 -14.10
C TYR A 86 -0.64 -4.87 -15.56
N ILE A 87 -1.82 -4.32 -15.78
CA ILE A 87 -2.35 -4.04 -17.13
C ILE A 87 -1.52 -2.99 -17.85
N THR A 88 -1.08 -1.94 -17.14
CA THR A 88 -0.22 -0.91 -17.74
C THR A 88 1.01 -1.53 -18.39
N ARG A 89 1.74 -2.38 -17.67
CA ARG A 89 2.99 -2.98 -18.17
C ARG A 89 2.77 -4.12 -19.18
N THR A 90 1.70 -4.92 -19.05
CA THR A 90 1.53 -6.13 -19.87
C THR A 90 0.79 -5.89 -21.18
N GLU A 91 0.02 -4.79 -21.25
CA GLU A 91 -0.74 -4.41 -22.43
C GLU A 91 -0.12 -3.19 -23.16
N ASN A 92 1.11 -2.82 -22.81
CA ASN A 92 1.87 -1.72 -23.40
C ASN A 92 1.10 -0.38 -23.37
N PHE A 93 0.55 0.00 -22.21
CA PHE A 93 0.01 1.33 -22.01
C PHE A 93 1.14 2.32 -21.69
N ASP A 94 1.00 3.55 -22.15
CA ASP A 94 1.97 4.62 -21.88
C ASP A 94 1.95 5.06 -20.43
N CYS A 95 0.74 5.01 -19.82
CA CYS A 95 0.50 5.45 -18.46
C CYS A 95 -0.69 4.69 -17.86
N GLY A 96 -0.60 4.41 -16.55
CA GLY A 96 -1.70 3.92 -15.74
C GLY A 96 -2.13 4.99 -14.73
N VAL A 97 -3.44 5.11 -14.53
CA VAL A 97 -4.04 5.99 -13.52
C VAL A 97 -4.96 5.19 -12.63
N MET A 98 -4.73 5.25 -11.31
CA MET A 98 -5.65 4.68 -10.32
C MET A 98 -6.31 5.77 -9.51
N ILE A 99 -7.64 5.74 -9.45
CA ILE A 99 -8.46 6.66 -8.68
C ILE A 99 -8.84 5.98 -7.37
N SER A 100 -8.12 6.30 -6.30
CA SER A 100 -8.35 5.79 -4.95
C SER A 100 -7.59 6.58 -3.90
N ALA A 101 -8.14 6.63 -2.67
CA ALA A 101 -7.44 7.05 -1.47
C ALA A 101 -7.14 5.87 -0.53
N SER A 102 -7.02 4.65 -1.05
CA SER A 102 -6.66 3.44 -0.31
C SER A 102 -7.59 3.23 0.91
N HIS A 103 -7.05 3.24 2.12
CA HIS A 103 -7.76 2.98 3.38
C HIS A 103 -8.49 4.20 3.97
N ASN A 104 -8.40 5.38 3.33
CA ASN A 104 -9.10 6.59 3.81
C ASN A 104 -10.63 6.42 3.78
N PRO A 105 -11.38 7.22 4.55
CA PRO A 105 -12.84 7.26 4.48
C PRO A 105 -13.36 7.60 3.06
N PHE A 106 -14.62 7.28 2.80
CA PHE A 106 -15.24 7.40 1.47
C PHE A 106 -15.25 8.83 0.89
N TYR A 107 -15.23 9.84 1.73
CA TYR A 107 -15.26 11.26 1.33
C TYR A 107 -13.90 11.79 0.84
N ASP A 108 -12.83 11.09 1.12
CA ASP A 108 -11.52 11.33 0.52
C ASP A 108 -11.41 10.57 -0.80
N ASN A 109 -10.55 11.06 -1.70
CA ASN A 109 -10.14 10.33 -2.90
C ASN A 109 -8.71 10.68 -3.29
N GLY A 110 -8.20 10.02 -4.32
CA GLY A 110 -6.84 10.25 -4.80
C GLY A 110 -6.67 9.88 -6.27
N ILE A 111 -5.61 10.39 -6.86
CA ILE A 111 -5.15 10.04 -8.21
C ILE A 111 -3.71 9.58 -8.10
N LYS A 112 -3.47 8.28 -8.33
CA LYS A 112 -2.15 7.67 -8.36
C LYS A 112 -1.73 7.49 -9.82
N LEU A 113 -0.49 7.87 -10.15
CA LEU A 113 0.03 7.81 -11.51
C LEU A 113 1.12 6.75 -11.61
N MET A 114 1.09 5.99 -12.71
CA MET A 114 2.03 4.91 -13.01
C MET A 114 2.63 5.14 -14.40
N ASN A 115 3.92 4.90 -14.54
CA ASN A 115 4.62 4.92 -15.82
C ASN A 115 4.28 3.68 -16.67
N GLY A 116 4.73 3.64 -17.92
CA GLY A 116 4.44 2.55 -18.86
C GLY A 116 4.93 1.16 -18.42
N VAL A 117 5.80 1.06 -17.41
CA VAL A 117 6.23 -0.21 -16.84
C VAL A 117 5.45 -0.58 -15.56
N GLY A 118 4.38 0.17 -15.24
CA GLY A 118 3.51 -0.11 -14.10
C GLY A 118 4.11 0.27 -12.73
N GLU A 119 5.19 1.05 -12.70
CA GLU A 119 5.79 1.61 -11.49
C GLU A 119 5.21 3.00 -11.20
N LYS A 120 5.35 3.50 -9.97
CA LYS A 120 4.99 4.88 -9.64
C LYS A 120 5.71 5.86 -10.58
N MET A 121 4.97 6.89 -11.01
CA MET A 121 5.50 7.95 -11.86
C MET A 121 6.62 8.71 -11.14
N ASP A 122 7.65 9.08 -11.89
CA ASP A 122 8.81 9.81 -11.35
C ASP A 122 8.44 11.23 -10.88
N ASP A 123 9.23 11.74 -9.92
CA ASP A 123 8.98 13.04 -9.29
C ASP A 123 9.14 14.22 -10.26
N ALA A 124 10.00 14.08 -11.29
CA ALA A 124 10.21 15.15 -12.27
C ALA A 124 8.94 15.37 -13.09
N LEU A 125 8.32 14.29 -13.57
CA LEU A 125 7.06 14.40 -14.32
C LEU A 125 5.89 14.85 -13.44
N GLN A 126 5.86 14.42 -12.16
CA GLN A 126 4.87 14.93 -11.21
C GLN A 126 5.03 16.44 -10.99
N ALA A 127 6.26 16.95 -10.86
CA ALA A 127 6.52 18.37 -10.71
C ALA A 127 6.11 19.19 -11.96
N GLU A 128 6.32 18.65 -13.18
CA GLU A 128 5.83 19.27 -14.42
C GLU A 128 4.29 19.34 -14.43
N LEU A 129 3.63 18.26 -14.00
CA LEU A 129 2.18 18.22 -13.88
C LEU A 129 1.66 19.23 -12.85
N GLU A 130 2.29 19.35 -11.68
CA GLU A 130 1.91 20.36 -10.67
C GLU A 130 2.06 21.78 -11.20
N ALA A 131 3.15 22.06 -11.90
CA ALA A 131 3.36 23.37 -12.54
C ALA A 131 2.28 23.67 -13.59
N PHE A 132 1.80 22.65 -14.30
CA PHE A 132 0.67 22.80 -15.22
C PHE A 132 -0.65 23.06 -14.50
N ILE A 133 -0.94 22.37 -13.41
CA ILE A 133 -2.18 22.58 -12.62
C ILE A 133 -2.23 24.02 -12.07
N ASP A 134 -1.11 24.56 -11.61
CA ASP A 134 -1.02 25.93 -11.08
C ASP A 134 -0.88 27.01 -12.18
N GLY A 135 -0.59 26.61 -13.40
CA GLY A 135 -0.35 27.51 -14.54
C GLY A 135 -1.59 27.88 -15.33
N ASP A 136 -1.37 28.33 -16.57
CA ASP A 136 -2.44 28.63 -17.51
C ASP A 136 -2.85 27.36 -18.29
N PRO A 137 -4.07 26.82 -18.06
CA PRO A 137 -4.57 25.65 -18.79
C PRO A 137 -4.62 25.82 -20.32
N ALA A 138 -4.66 27.07 -20.81
CA ALA A 138 -4.64 27.38 -22.24
C ALA A 138 -3.29 27.08 -22.91
N TYR A 139 -2.23 26.83 -22.12
CA TYR A 139 -0.89 26.51 -22.64
C TYR A 139 -0.86 25.23 -23.46
N LEU A 140 -1.69 24.22 -23.13
CA LEU A 140 -1.75 22.97 -23.88
C LEU A 140 -2.75 23.05 -25.04
N PRO A 141 -2.35 22.63 -26.26
CA PRO A 141 -3.22 22.64 -27.40
C PRO A 141 -4.38 21.63 -27.21
N TRP A 142 -5.54 21.97 -27.79
CA TRP A 142 -6.67 21.04 -27.90
C TRP A 142 -6.50 20.15 -29.11
N ALA A 143 -6.82 18.87 -28.97
CA ALA A 143 -6.99 18.01 -30.12
C ALA A 143 -8.25 18.43 -30.89
N THR A 144 -8.17 18.41 -32.21
CA THR A 144 -9.28 18.79 -33.09
C THR A 144 -9.52 17.73 -34.13
N GLU A 145 -10.72 17.68 -34.68
CA GLU A 145 -11.12 16.80 -35.79
C GLU A 145 -10.80 15.32 -35.46
N GLY A 146 -10.16 14.60 -36.39
CA GLY A 146 -9.78 13.20 -36.24
C GLY A 146 -8.66 12.92 -35.21
N LYS A 147 -8.09 13.99 -34.60
CA LYS A 147 -7.06 13.87 -33.56
C LYS A 147 -7.63 13.79 -32.14
N VAL A 148 -8.93 13.98 -31.96
CA VAL A 148 -9.58 13.77 -30.65
C VAL A 148 -9.50 12.30 -30.30
N GLY A 149 -9.02 11.98 -29.09
CA GLY A 149 -8.88 10.60 -28.61
C GLY A 149 -10.23 9.93 -28.34
N LYS A 150 -10.21 8.65 -28.08
CA LYS A 150 -11.40 7.82 -27.81
C LYS A 150 -11.44 7.42 -26.34
N THR A 151 -12.63 7.29 -25.78
CA THR A 151 -12.87 6.55 -24.56
C THR A 151 -13.23 5.11 -24.91
N ILE A 152 -12.50 4.14 -24.36
CA ILE A 152 -12.63 2.73 -24.67
C ILE A 152 -12.95 1.98 -23.37
N ASP A 153 -14.03 1.24 -23.38
CA ASP A 153 -14.43 0.36 -22.30
C ASP A 153 -13.53 -0.88 -22.30
N PHE A 154 -12.72 -1.05 -21.25
CA PHE A 154 -11.67 -2.08 -21.19
C PHE A 154 -11.77 -2.97 -19.94
N TYR A 155 -12.98 -3.26 -19.48
CA TYR A 155 -13.18 -4.15 -18.34
C TYR A 155 -12.62 -5.56 -18.55
N SER A 156 -12.36 -5.98 -19.79
CA SER A 156 -11.66 -7.25 -20.09
C SER A 156 -10.24 -7.30 -19.54
N GLY A 157 -9.59 -6.16 -19.32
CA GLY A 157 -8.29 -6.08 -18.64
C GLY A 157 -8.32 -6.65 -17.23
N ARG A 158 -9.39 -6.39 -16.46
CA ARG A 158 -9.59 -7.01 -15.15
C ARG A 158 -9.62 -8.54 -15.22
N ASN A 159 -10.25 -9.11 -16.24
CA ASN A 159 -10.29 -10.57 -16.43
C ASN A 159 -8.90 -11.15 -16.74
N ARG A 160 -8.04 -10.40 -17.44
CA ARG A 160 -6.64 -10.79 -17.66
C ARG A 160 -5.85 -10.83 -16.35
N TYR A 161 -6.06 -9.84 -15.47
CA TYR A 161 -5.45 -9.84 -14.16
C TYR A 161 -5.95 -11.00 -13.28
N ILE A 162 -7.25 -11.32 -13.30
CA ILE A 162 -7.79 -12.52 -12.63
C ILE A 162 -7.11 -13.79 -13.17
N GLY A 163 -7.00 -13.92 -14.50
CA GLY A 163 -6.29 -15.04 -15.13
C GLY A 163 -4.82 -15.13 -14.72
N TYR A 164 -4.14 -13.99 -14.60
CA TYR A 164 -2.78 -13.92 -14.09
C TYR A 164 -2.69 -14.40 -12.63
N LEU A 165 -3.52 -13.89 -11.75
CA LEU A 165 -3.54 -14.28 -10.33
C LEU A 165 -3.80 -15.79 -10.17
N THR A 166 -4.74 -16.36 -10.92
CA THR A 166 -5.04 -17.78 -10.87
C THR A 166 -3.93 -18.69 -11.42
N SER A 167 -3.02 -18.11 -12.22
CA SER A 167 -1.85 -18.84 -12.74
C SER A 167 -0.66 -18.91 -11.79
N LEU A 168 -0.65 -18.12 -10.71
CA LEU A 168 0.49 -18.01 -9.80
C LEU A 168 0.65 -19.21 -8.87
N PRO A 169 -0.42 -19.72 -8.20
CA PRO A 169 -0.30 -20.87 -7.33
C PRO A 169 -0.02 -22.14 -8.11
N SER A 170 0.88 -22.97 -7.59
CA SER A 170 1.24 -24.25 -8.21
C SER A 170 0.29 -25.40 -7.85
N ARG A 171 -0.63 -25.18 -6.91
CA ARG A 171 -1.56 -26.18 -6.38
C ARG A 171 -2.96 -25.59 -6.18
N SER A 172 -3.98 -26.46 -6.27
CA SER A 172 -5.36 -26.14 -5.94
C SER A 172 -5.53 -25.81 -4.45
N PHE A 173 -6.48 -24.96 -4.14
CA PHE A 173 -6.91 -24.62 -2.78
C PHE A 173 -8.10 -25.47 -2.30
N GLU A 174 -8.46 -26.51 -3.02
CA GLU A 174 -9.45 -27.49 -2.56
C GLU A 174 -9.21 -27.86 -1.10
N LYS A 175 -10.27 -28.09 -0.36
CA LYS A 175 -10.30 -28.40 1.09
C LYS A 175 -10.05 -27.23 2.02
N HIS A 176 -9.67 -26.04 1.53
CA HIS A 176 -9.49 -24.88 2.38
C HIS A 176 -10.75 -24.00 2.38
N LYS A 177 -11.16 -23.60 3.58
CA LYS A 177 -12.21 -22.59 3.83
C LYS A 177 -11.54 -21.24 4.03
N VAL A 178 -11.76 -20.34 3.11
CA VAL A 178 -11.08 -19.04 3.10
C VAL A 178 -12.08 -17.90 3.28
N GLY A 179 -11.86 -17.07 4.29
CA GLY A 179 -12.60 -15.82 4.50
C GLY A 179 -11.95 -14.67 3.74
N LEU A 180 -12.74 -13.83 3.09
CA LEU A 180 -12.27 -12.61 2.45
C LEU A 180 -13.09 -11.43 2.95
N ASP A 181 -12.42 -10.41 3.49
CA ASP A 181 -13.01 -9.09 3.75
C ASP A 181 -12.55 -8.14 2.65
N CYS A 182 -13.49 -7.76 1.81
CA CYS A 182 -13.23 -6.91 0.65
C CYS A 182 -13.32 -5.41 0.94
N ALA A 183 -13.48 -5.00 2.19
CA ALA A 183 -13.59 -3.59 2.61
C ALA A 183 -14.66 -2.77 1.86
N ASN A 184 -15.67 -3.41 1.25
CA ASN A 184 -16.54 -2.79 0.24
C ASN A 184 -15.77 -2.02 -0.85
N GLY A 185 -14.52 -2.43 -1.10
CA GLY A 185 -13.55 -1.81 -2.00
C GLY A 185 -13.38 -2.58 -3.32
N SER A 186 -12.27 -2.34 -3.97
CA SER A 186 -11.97 -2.80 -5.34
C SER A 186 -11.83 -4.31 -5.48
N SER A 187 -11.49 -5.03 -4.41
CA SER A 187 -11.29 -6.48 -4.42
C SER A 187 -12.58 -7.30 -4.47
N TRP A 188 -13.76 -6.67 -4.27
CA TRP A 188 -15.03 -7.37 -4.06
C TRP A 188 -15.40 -8.36 -5.18
N MET A 189 -15.11 -8.04 -6.45
CA MET A 189 -15.35 -8.95 -7.58
C MET A 189 -14.16 -9.88 -7.84
N ILE A 190 -12.95 -9.38 -7.64
CA ILE A 190 -11.71 -10.07 -8.02
C ILE A 190 -11.36 -11.15 -7.02
N GLY A 191 -11.42 -10.85 -5.71
CA GLY A 191 -11.03 -11.78 -4.65
C GLY A 191 -11.79 -13.10 -4.73
N ARG A 192 -13.13 -13.05 -4.71
CA ARG A 192 -13.96 -14.25 -4.84
C ARG A 192 -13.65 -15.03 -6.12
N ALA A 193 -13.59 -14.33 -7.28
CA ALA A 193 -13.36 -14.99 -8.56
C ALA A 193 -12.03 -15.77 -8.61
N VAL A 194 -10.97 -15.22 -8.01
CA VAL A 194 -9.65 -15.86 -7.95
C VAL A 194 -9.67 -17.09 -7.04
N PHE A 195 -10.19 -16.95 -5.81
CA PHE A 195 -10.18 -18.05 -4.84
C PHE A 195 -11.11 -19.19 -5.23
N ASP A 196 -12.30 -18.89 -5.80
CA ASP A 196 -13.21 -19.90 -6.34
C ASP A 196 -12.58 -20.64 -7.53
N ALA A 197 -11.92 -19.93 -8.45
CA ALA A 197 -11.22 -20.53 -9.59
C ALA A 197 -10.07 -21.46 -9.15
N LEU A 198 -9.44 -21.20 -8.00
CA LEU A 198 -8.41 -22.04 -7.40
C LEU A 198 -8.99 -23.21 -6.55
N GLY A 199 -10.31 -23.30 -6.45
CA GLY A 199 -11.02 -24.40 -5.77
C GLY A 199 -11.25 -24.20 -4.28
N ALA A 200 -10.95 -23.03 -3.71
CA ALA A 200 -11.24 -22.75 -2.31
C ALA A 200 -12.74 -22.72 -2.02
N LYS A 201 -13.15 -23.08 -0.81
CA LYS A 201 -14.46 -22.77 -0.31
C LYS A 201 -14.44 -21.35 0.25
N THR A 202 -14.86 -20.37 -0.58
CA THR A 202 -14.72 -18.97 -0.30
C THR A 202 -15.92 -18.38 0.44
N TYR A 203 -15.66 -17.68 1.53
CA TYR A 203 -16.62 -16.93 2.33
C TYR A 203 -16.26 -15.46 2.28
N VAL A 204 -17.17 -14.61 1.80
CA VAL A 204 -16.86 -13.20 1.56
C VAL A 204 -17.77 -12.32 2.41
N ILE A 205 -17.17 -11.33 3.06
CA ILE A 205 -17.86 -10.26 3.79
C ILE A 205 -17.45 -8.91 3.21
N ASN A 206 -18.26 -7.89 3.45
CA ASN A 206 -18.03 -6.52 2.97
C ASN A 206 -17.76 -6.45 1.44
N ASP A 207 -18.63 -7.12 0.68
CA ASP A 207 -18.59 -7.23 -0.78
C ASP A 207 -19.81 -6.56 -1.46
N GLN A 208 -20.47 -5.62 -0.77
CA GLN A 208 -21.65 -4.90 -1.25
C GLN A 208 -21.39 -3.38 -1.26
N PRO A 209 -20.52 -2.88 -2.18
CA PRO A 209 -20.18 -1.47 -2.22
C PRO A 209 -21.38 -0.61 -2.67
N ASP A 210 -21.67 0.45 -1.92
CA ASP A 210 -22.72 1.43 -2.23
C ASP A 210 -22.17 2.82 -2.62
N GLY A 211 -20.83 2.95 -2.60
CA GLY A 211 -20.11 4.17 -2.92
C GLY A 211 -19.77 5.06 -1.72
N VAL A 212 -20.31 4.75 -0.53
CA VAL A 212 -20.07 5.51 0.71
C VAL A 212 -19.68 4.62 1.89
N ASN A 213 -19.65 3.31 1.71
CA ASN A 213 -19.33 2.34 2.75
C ASN A 213 -17.92 1.71 2.64
N ILE A 214 -17.09 2.14 1.70
CA ILE A 214 -15.71 1.65 1.56
C ILE A 214 -14.90 1.91 2.86
N ASN A 215 -14.18 0.89 3.35
CA ASN A 215 -13.39 0.91 4.59
C ASN A 215 -14.17 1.24 5.88
N THR A 216 -15.49 1.34 5.84
CA THR A 216 -16.28 1.67 7.02
C THR A 216 -16.44 0.43 7.89
N ASP A 217 -15.78 0.43 9.04
CA ASP A 217 -15.76 -0.67 10.02
C ASP A 217 -15.43 -2.04 9.40
N CYS A 218 -14.58 -2.07 8.38
CA CYS A 218 -14.22 -3.28 7.64
C CYS A 218 -12.83 -3.19 7.01
N GLY A 219 -12.37 -4.32 6.44
CA GLY A 219 -11.10 -4.43 5.75
C GLY A 219 -9.89 -4.44 6.67
N SER A 220 -8.71 -4.14 6.10
CA SER A 220 -7.43 -4.27 6.81
C SER A 220 -7.22 -3.29 7.96
N THR A 221 -8.00 -2.21 8.02
CA THR A 221 -7.94 -1.22 9.11
C THR A 221 -8.94 -1.50 10.24
N HIS A 222 -9.93 -2.38 10.02
CA HIS A 222 -10.97 -2.79 10.97
C HIS A 222 -11.21 -4.30 10.86
N ILE A 223 -10.21 -5.07 11.31
CA ILE A 223 -10.12 -6.51 11.05
C ILE A 223 -10.97 -7.36 12.01
N GLU A 224 -11.54 -6.75 13.04
CA GLU A 224 -12.28 -7.42 14.13
C GLU A 224 -13.47 -8.23 13.59
N GLY A 225 -14.15 -7.70 12.57
CA GLY A 225 -15.26 -8.39 11.90
C GLY A 225 -14.81 -9.71 11.26
N LEU A 226 -13.67 -9.70 10.57
CA LEU A 226 -13.10 -10.90 9.97
C LEU A 226 -12.61 -11.91 11.03
N GLN A 227 -12.01 -11.44 12.14
CA GLN A 227 -11.58 -12.31 13.24
C GLN A 227 -12.74 -13.11 13.82
N LEU A 228 -13.88 -12.42 14.06
CA LEU A 228 -15.10 -13.06 14.54
C LEU A 228 -15.63 -14.06 13.51
N TYR A 229 -15.70 -13.64 12.25
CA TYR A 229 -16.22 -14.45 11.15
C TYR A 229 -15.43 -15.74 10.94
N VAL A 230 -14.08 -15.67 10.99
CA VAL A 230 -13.19 -16.85 10.90
C VAL A 230 -13.50 -17.85 12.00
N ARG A 231 -13.66 -17.40 13.25
CA ARG A 231 -13.95 -18.27 14.40
C ARG A 231 -15.32 -18.91 14.30
N GLU A 232 -16.36 -18.12 14.00
CA GLU A 232 -17.75 -18.60 13.94
C GLU A 232 -17.99 -19.61 12.84
N HIS A 233 -17.33 -19.42 11.69
CA HIS A 233 -17.48 -20.31 10.53
C HIS A 233 -16.41 -21.40 10.44
N HIS A 234 -15.50 -21.46 11.43
CA HIS A 234 -14.40 -22.43 11.46
C HIS A 234 -13.63 -22.43 10.15
N LEU A 235 -13.18 -21.23 9.74
CA LEU A 235 -12.39 -21.06 8.52
C LEU A 235 -10.91 -21.39 8.80
N ASP A 236 -10.20 -21.85 7.78
CA ASP A 236 -8.78 -22.16 7.90
C ASP A 236 -7.93 -20.91 7.92
N VAL A 237 -8.42 -19.84 7.27
CA VAL A 237 -7.74 -18.55 7.16
C VAL A 237 -8.72 -17.45 6.74
N GLY A 238 -8.46 -16.21 7.13
CA GLY A 238 -9.12 -15.01 6.62
C GLY A 238 -8.10 -14.03 6.04
N PHE A 239 -8.49 -13.29 4.99
CA PHE A 239 -7.71 -12.21 4.39
C PHE A 239 -8.54 -10.93 4.35
N ALA A 240 -7.99 -9.83 4.87
CA ALA A 240 -8.61 -8.51 4.81
C ALA A 240 -7.80 -7.59 3.91
N PHE A 241 -8.47 -6.95 2.97
CA PHE A 241 -7.89 -5.98 2.04
C PHE A 241 -8.25 -4.55 2.48
N ASP A 242 -7.55 -3.57 1.95
CA ASP A 242 -7.98 -2.17 2.00
C ASP A 242 -8.75 -1.78 0.73
N GLY A 243 -9.20 -0.54 0.65
CA GLY A 243 -10.13 -0.09 -0.39
C GLY A 243 -9.67 -0.31 -1.83
N ASP A 244 -8.38 -0.26 -2.12
CA ASP A 244 -7.82 -0.52 -3.46
C ASP A 244 -6.95 -1.78 -3.54
N ALA A 245 -6.96 -2.57 -2.46
CA ALA A 245 -6.38 -3.89 -2.34
C ALA A 245 -4.88 -3.96 -2.66
N ASP A 246 -4.14 -2.91 -2.39
CA ASP A 246 -2.67 -2.93 -2.41
C ASP A 246 -2.09 -3.48 -1.10
N ARG A 247 -2.93 -3.65 -0.06
CA ARG A 247 -2.61 -4.22 1.25
C ARG A 247 -3.41 -5.48 1.53
N CYS A 248 -2.81 -6.37 2.34
CA CYS A 248 -3.46 -7.56 2.88
C CYS A 248 -2.97 -7.83 4.31
N LEU A 249 -3.91 -8.01 5.23
CA LEU A 249 -3.67 -8.64 6.52
C LEU A 249 -4.34 -10.01 6.55
N ALA A 250 -3.84 -10.92 7.37
CA ALA A 250 -4.41 -12.25 7.51
C ALA A 250 -4.93 -12.50 8.92
N VAL A 251 -5.85 -13.44 9.03
CA VAL A 251 -6.38 -13.96 10.29
C VAL A 251 -6.21 -15.48 10.28
N ASP A 252 -5.56 -16.03 11.30
CA ASP A 252 -5.37 -17.46 11.43
C ASP A 252 -6.65 -18.19 11.87
N GLU A 253 -6.63 -19.51 11.87
CA GLU A 253 -7.76 -20.38 12.23
C GLU A 253 -8.26 -20.21 13.68
N ARG A 254 -7.47 -19.48 14.52
CA ARG A 254 -7.83 -19.13 15.92
C ARG A 254 -8.39 -17.73 16.03
N GLY A 255 -8.48 -16.99 14.92
CA GLY A 255 -8.91 -15.60 14.89
C GLY A 255 -7.83 -14.59 15.30
N GLN A 256 -6.53 -14.96 15.27
CA GLN A 256 -5.44 -14.06 15.57
C GLN A 256 -4.96 -13.35 14.31
N VAL A 257 -4.68 -12.06 14.43
CA VAL A 257 -4.20 -11.23 13.31
C VAL A 257 -2.74 -11.51 13.00
N LEU A 258 -2.45 -11.68 11.72
CA LEU A 258 -1.13 -11.62 11.15
C LEU A 258 -1.00 -10.32 10.35
N ASN A 259 -0.20 -9.39 10.87
CA ASN A 259 0.14 -8.17 10.16
C ASN A 259 1.22 -8.40 9.09
N GLY A 260 1.58 -7.36 8.35
CA GLY A 260 2.58 -7.45 7.28
C GLY A 260 3.91 -8.04 7.73
N ASP A 261 4.36 -7.76 8.94
CA ASP A 261 5.62 -8.29 9.48
C ASP A 261 5.59 -9.82 9.60
N LYS A 262 4.52 -10.38 10.17
CA LYS A 262 4.35 -11.83 10.27
C LYS A 262 4.22 -12.48 8.90
N ILE A 263 3.48 -11.85 7.99
CA ILE A 263 3.30 -12.34 6.62
C ILE A 263 4.63 -12.38 5.88
N MET A 264 5.41 -11.29 5.94
CA MET A 264 6.74 -11.21 5.33
C MET A 264 7.68 -12.28 5.88
N TYR A 265 7.70 -12.48 7.21
CA TYR A 265 8.51 -13.52 7.83
C TYR A 265 8.16 -14.91 7.32
N ILE A 266 6.87 -15.27 7.27
CA ILE A 266 6.40 -16.58 6.81
C ILE A 266 6.84 -16.81 5.37
N CYS A 267 6.59 -15.84 4.48
CA CYS A 267 6.94 -15.95 3.07
C CYS A 267 8.46 -15.99 2.85
N ALA A 268 9.22 -15.10 3.51
CA ALA A 268 10.67 -15.05 3.38
C ALA A 268 11.34 -16.35 3.88
N LYS A 269 10.88 -16.89 5.01
CA LYS A 269 11.36 -18.17 5.54
C LYS A 269 11.11 -19.32 4.56
N HIS A 270 9.89 -19.42 4.03
CA HIS A 270 9.53 -20.43 3.05
C HIS A 270 10.37 -20.32 1.77
N PHE A 271 10.54 -19.12 1.23
CA PHE A 271 11.38 -18.89 0.04
C PHE A 271 12.85 -19.24 0.30
N LYS A 272 13.38 -18.93 1.49
CA LYS A 272 14.73 -19.32 1.87
C LYS A 272 14.90 -20.83 1.90
N GLU A 273 13.99 -21.55 2.55
CA GLU A 273 14.02 -23.02 2.66
C GLU A 273 13.96 -23.70 1.28
N ARG A 274 13.38 -23.05 0.28
CA ARG A 274 13.31 -23.51 -1.12
C ARG A 274 14.44 -22.97 -2.01
N GLY A 275 15.38 -22.23 -1.48
CA GLY A 275 16.44 -21.59 -2.26
C GLY A 275 15.95 -20.49 -3.22
N GLN A 276 14.79 -19.91 -2.94
CA GLN A 276 14.11 -18.91 -3.77
C GLN A 276 14.20 -17.47 -3.21
N LEU A 277 14.97 -17.24 -2.15
CA LEU A 277 15.19 -15.93 -1.58
C LEU A 277 16.60 -15.43 -1.96
N PRO A 278 16.75 -14.65 -3.03
CA PRO A 278 18.04 -14.12 -3.44
C PRO A 278 18.73 -13.38 -2.28
N SER A 279 20.03 -13.59 -2.13
CA SER A 279 20.83 -13.01 -1.07
C SER A 279 20.33 -13.26 0.37
N ASN A 280 19.32 -14.14 0.56
CA ASN A 280 18.64 -14.37 1.84
C ASN A 280 18.19 -13.06 2.52
N THR A 281 17.68 -12.10 1.74
CA THR A 281 17.38 -10.75 2.23
C THR A 281 15.89 -10.41 2.07
N LEU A 282 15.30 -9.84 3.12
CA LEU A 282 13.97 -9.21 3.16
C LEU A 282 14.16 -7.69 3.25
N VAL A 283 13.39 -6.91 2.47
CA VAL A 283 13.37 -5.45 2.62
C VAL A 283 12.15 -5.02 3.44
N THR A 284 12.38 -4.18 4.43
CA THR A 284 11.30 -3.66 5.28
C THR A 284 11.57 -2.19 5.66
N THR A 285 10.71 -1.58 6.44
CA THR A 285 10.90 -0.20 6.88
C THR A 285 11.36 -0.13 8.32
N ILE A 286 11.87 1.03 8.74
CA ILE A 286 12.21 1.30 10.13
C ILE A 286 11.03 1.13 11.11
N MET A 287 9.79 1.02 10.61
CA MET A 287 8.57 0.84 11.42
C MET A 287 8.18 -0.63 11.64
N SER A 288 8.83 -1.58 10.98
CA SER A 288 8.59 -3.00 11.28
C SER A 288 8.93 -3.32 12.73
N ASN A 289 8.12 -4.16 13.35
CA ASN A 289 8.23 -4.49 14.77
C ASN A 289 9.59 -5.14 15.09
N PHE A 290 10.14 -4.81 16.25
CA PHE A 290 11.41 -5.35 16.73
C PHE A 290 11.43 -6.89 16.75
N GLY A 291 10.27 -7.51 17.03
CA GLY A 291 10.09 -8.95 16.97
C GLY A 291 10.31 -9.57 15.59
N LEU A 292 10.02 -8.83 14.50
CA LEU A 292 10.36 -9.29 13.16
C LEU A 292 11.88 -9.44 13.01
N TYR A 293 12.64 -8.42 13.40
CA TYR A 293 14.13 -8.47 13.29
C TYR A 293 14.73 -9.64 14.06
N LYS A 294 14.27 -9.84 15.31
CA LYS A 294 14.70 -10.99 16.13
C LYS A 294 14.36 -12.33 15.47
N ALA A 295 13.19 -12.44 14.86
CA ALA A 295 12.77 -13.66 14.15
C ALA A 295 13.60 -13.91 12.89
N LEU A 296 13.92 -12.86 12.14
CA LEU A 296 14.76 -12.94 10.94
C LEU A 296 16.20 -13.32 11.29
N ASP A 297 16.79 -12.73 12.34
CA ASP A 297 18.12 -13.08 12.87
C ASP A 297 18.19 -14.56 13.23
N LYS A 298 17.19 -15.05 13.98
CA LYS A 298 17.09 -16.46 14.37
C LYS A 298 16.93 -17.39 13.16
N ALA A 299 16.23 -16.94 12.12
CA ALA A 299 16.06 -17.69 10.87
C ALA A 299 17.27 -17.56 9.93
N GLY A 300 18.28 -16.73 10.24
CA GLY A 300 19.42 -16.42 9.39
C GLY A 300 19.01 -15.75 8.08
N ILE A 301 17.98 -14.89 8.14
CA ILE A 301 17.52 -14.06 7.01
C ILE A 301 18.03 -12.64 7.26
N ARG A 302 18.77 -12.10 6.31
CA ARG A 302 19.21 -10.70 6.34
C ARG A 302 18.03 -9.77 6.03
N TYR A 303 18.15 -8.53 6.47
CA TYR A 303 17.12 -7.54 6.19
C TYR A 303 17.73 -6.16 5.95
N GLU A 304 17.07 -5.42 5.03
CA GLU A 304 17.32 -4.00 4.79
C GLU A 304 16.19 -3.17 5.40
N LYS A 305 16.54 -2.04 6.02
CA LYS A 305 15.59 -1.11 6.64
C LYS A 305 15.56 0.17 5.83
N THR A 306 14.45 0.44 5.17
CA THR A 306 14.25 1.71 4.46
C THR A 306 13.52 2.74 5.31
N ALA A 307 13.45 3.97 4.83
CA ALA A 307 12.48 4.94 5.31
C ALA A 307 11.05 4.42 5.12
N VAL A 308 10.09 4.99 5.84
CA VAL A 308 8.66 4.64 5.71
C VAL A 308 8.13 5.10 4.37
N GLY A 309 7.48 4.20 3.67
CA GLY A 309 6.89 4.40 2.35
C GLY A 309 7.26 3.28 1.40
N ASP A 310 6.27 2.73 0.74
CA ASP A 310 6.37 1.62 -0.20
C ASP A 310 7.34 1.90 -1.37
N ARG A 311 7.45 3.17 -1.76
CA ARG A 311 8.41 3.63 -2.77
C ARG A 311 9.85 3.29 -2.39
N TYR A 312 10.26 3.61 -1.16
CA TYR A 312 11.63 3.35 -0.69
C TYR A 312 11.92 1.84 -0.59
N VAL A 313 10.90 1.07 -0.19
CA VAL A 313 10.99 -0.40 -0.18
C VAL A 313 11.22 -0.92 -1.59
N TYR A 314 10.40 -0.48 -2.56
CA TYR A 314 10.49 -0.94 -3.94
C TYR A 314 11.82 -0.52 -4.62
N GLU A 315 12.25 0.72 -4.43
CA GLU A 315 13.53 1.23 -4.96
C GLU A 315 14.70 0.39 -4.45
N ASN A 316 14.78 0.13 -3.13
CA ASN A 316 15.80 -0.72 -2.53
C ASN A 316 15.76 -2.16 -3.09
N MET A 317 14.56 -2.73 -3.23
CA MET A 317 14.39 -4.07 -3.83
C MET A 317 14.87 -4.11 -5.28
N LYS A 318 14.60 -3.06 -6.05
CA LYS A 318 14.96 -2.96 -7.48
C LYS A 318 16.47 -2.83 -7.65
N GLU A 319 17.11 -1.96 -6.88
CA GLU A 319 18.54 -1.70 -6.93
C GLU A 319 19.39 -2.92 -6.55
N ASN A 320 18.92 -3.71 -5.58
CA ASN A 320 19.67 -4.84 -5.01
C ASN A 320 19.16 -6.22 -5.46
N ASP A 321 18.22 -6.27 -6.40
CA ASP A 321 17.59 -7.50 -6.90
C ASP A 321 16.93 -8.35 -5.82
N PHE A 322 16.36 -7.73 -4.76
CA PHE A 322 15.65 -8.44 -3.71
C PHE A 322 14.23 -8.83 -4.15
N MET A 323 13.75 -9.98 -3.67
CA MET A 323 12.51 -10.58 -4.13
C MET A 323 11.28 -10.15 -3.36
N ILE A 324 11.40 -9.96 -2.05
CA ILE A 324 10.28 -9.66 -1.15
C ILE A 324 10.62 -8.46 -0.27
N GLY A 325 9.66 -7.58 -0.12
CA GLY A 325 9.72 -6.47 0.80
C GLY A 325 8.34 -5.91 1.10
N GLY A 326 8.24 -5.06 2.12
CA GLY A 326 6.97 -4.45 2.46
C GLY A 326 6.95 -3.75 3.80
N GLU A 327 5.75 -3.51 4.27
CA GLU A 327 5.47 -2.76 5.48
C GLU A 327 4.56 -3.54 6.44
N GLN A 328 4.61 -3.21 7.73
CA GLN A 328 3.73 -3.75 8.76
C GLN A 328 2.24 -3.59 8.41
N SER A 329 1.88 -2.54 7.67
CA SER A 329 0.52 -2.25 7.22
C SER A 329 -0.08 -3.31 6.26
N GLY A 330 0.73 -4.27 5.80
CA GLY A 330 0.32 -5.30 4.84
C GLY A 330 0.56 -4.93 3.36
N HIS A 331 1.19 -3.79 3.07
CA HIS A 331 1.66 -3.47 1.73
C HIS A 331 2.92 -4.29 1.45
N ILE A 332 2.77 -5.43 0.77
CA ILE A 332 3.85 -6.39 0.54
C ILE A 332 4.06 -6.55 -0.96
N ILE A 333 5.31 -6.43 -1.37
CA ILE A 333 5.75 -6.50 -2.76
C ILE A 333 6.49 -7.82 -2.97
N PHE A 334 6.01 -8.61 -3.91
CA PHE A 334 6.70 -9.78 -4.46
C PHE A 334 7.22 -9.40 -5.84
N ARG A 335 8.43 -8.85 -5.93
CA ARG A 335 8.97 -8.19 -7.13
C ARG A 335 8.99 -9.07 -8.39
N LYS A 336 9.08 -10.38 -8.24
CA LYS A 336 8.92 -11.32 -9.36
C LYS A 336 7.55 -11.24 -10.01
N TYR A 337 6.52 -10.85 -9.26
CA TYR A 337 5.12 -10.90 -9.69
C TYR A 337 4.49 -9.52 -9.88
N ALA A 338 4.86 -8.56 -9.03
CA ALA A 338 4.28 -7.21 -9.05
C ALA A 338 5.34 -6.12 -8.80
N HIS A 339 5.10 -4.92 -9.32
CA HIS A 339 5.94 -3.72 -9.12
C HIS A 339 5.41 -2.80 -8.00
N THR A 340 4.36 -3.20 -7.35
CA THR A 340 3.73 -2.52 -6.19
C THR A 340 3.21 -3.57 -5.21
N GLY A 341 2.78 -3.16 -4.03
CA GLY A 341 2.05 -4.04 -3.13
C GLY A 341 0.82 -4.62 -3.80
N ASP A 342 0.55 -5.89 -3.54
CA ASP A 342 -0.58 -6.61 -4.09
C ASP A 342 -1.17 -7.52 -3.01
N GLY A 343 -2.34 -7.10 -2.49
CA GLY A 343 -3.01 -7.83 -1.42
C GLY A 343 -3.45 -9.22 -1.85
N LEU A 344 -3.88 -9.38 -3.11
CA LEU A 344 -4.31 -10.68 -3.62
C LEU A 344 -3.11 -11.62 -3.82
N ILE A 345 -2.00 -11.14 -4.40
CA ILE A 345 -0.76 -11.94 -4.47
C ILE A 345 -0.29 -12.32 -3.06
N THR A 346 -0.35 -11.39 -2.10
CA THR A 346 0.02 -11.66 -0.71
C THR A 346 -0.81 -12.80 -0.12
N ALA A 347 -2.12 -12.77 -0.29
CA ALA A 347 -3.02 -13.82 0.16
C ALA A 347 -2.72 -15.16 -0.53
N LEU A 348 -2.48 -15.14 -1.86
CA LEU A 348 -2.12 -16.35 -2.64
C LEU A 348 -0.78 -16.95 -2.20
N MET A 349 0.22 -16.13 -1.91
CA MET A 349 1.53 -16.61 -1.42
C MET A 349 1.41 -17.25 -0.04
N LEU A 350 0.63 -16.67 0.88
CA LEU A 350 0.35 -17.30 2.17
C LEU A 350 -0.38 -18.64 2.02
N MET A 351 -1.39 -18.72 1.17
CA MET A 351 -2.07 -19.98 0.84
C MET A 351 -1.08 -21.02 0.29
N GLN A 352 -0.19 -20.60 -0.60
CA GLN A 352 0.84 -21.49 -1.14
C GLN A 352 1.75 -22.06 -0.03
N VAL A 353 2.17 -21.21 0.94
CA VAL A 353 2.98 -21.65 2.09
C VAL A 353 2.20 -22.66 2.94
N MET A 354 0.93 -22.37 3.26
CA MET A 354 0.08 -23.29 4.04
C MET A 354 -0.05 -24.65 3.37
N ILE A 355 -0.29 -24.68 2.06
CA ILE A 355 -0.47 -25.90 1.27
C ILE A 355 0.85 -26.69 1.14
N ASP A 356 1.95 -26.00 0.88
CA ASP A 356 3.26 -26.62 0.73
C ASP A 356 3.78 -27.25 2.03
N THR A 357 3.52 -26.61 3.16
CA THR A 357 3.96 -27.05 4.48
C THR A 357 2.95 -27.95 5.18
N GLN A 358 1.68 -27.91 4.78
CA GLN A 358 0.55 -28.54 5.47
C GLN A 358 0.39 -28.08 6.93
N LEU A 359 0.76 -26.83 7.22
CA LEU A 359 0.68 -26.22 8.54
C LEU A 359 -0.34 -25.09 8.57
N PRO A 360 -1.10 -24.92 9.67
CA PRO A 360 -1.98 -23.76 9.84
C PRO A 360 -1.17 -22.48 10.07
N LEU A 361 -1.78 -21.32 9.79
CA LEU A 361 -1.12 -20.04 9.93
C LEU A 361 -0.62 -19.76 11.35
N SER A 362 -1.34 -20.18 12.38
CA SER A 362 -0.92 -19.99 13.77
C SER A 362 0.43 -20.65 14.07
N VAL A 363 0.73 -21.79 13.46
CA VAL A 363 2.02 -22.49 13.58
C VAL A 363 3.11 -21.80 12.77
N LEU A 364 2.79 -21.38 11.55
CA LEU A 364 3.73 -20.67 10.68
C LEU A 364 4.17 -19.32 11.28
N ALA A 365 3.25 -18.62 11.95
CA ALA A 365 3.50 -17.33 12.60
C ALA A 365 4.18 -17.44 13.97
N ALA A 366 4.27 -18.62 14.57
CA ALA A 366 4.79 -18.80 15.94
C ALA A 366 6.25 -18.36 16.12
N GLY A 367 7.00 -18.23 15.02
CA GLY A 367 8.39 -17.75 15.03
C GLY A 367 8.53 -16.25 15.31
N VAL A 368 7.47 -15.46 15.22
CA VAL A 368 7.49 -14.01 15.41
C VAL A 368 6.72 -13.63 16.66
N THR A 369 7.40 -13.16 17.68
CA THR A 369 6.77 -12.57 18.86
C THR A 369 6.71 -11.05 18.66
N MET A 370 5.50 -10.50 18.63
CA MET A 370 5.34 -9.05 18.52
C MET A 370 5.62 -8.38 19.86
N TYR A 371 6.49 -7.39 19.81
CA TYR A 371 6.79 -6.56 20.99
C TYR A 371 5.69 -5.51 21.17
N PRO A 372 5.24 -5.25 22.39
CA PRO A 372 4.43 -4.07 22.68
C PRO A 372 5.08 -2.81 22.13
N GLN A 373 4.26 -1.89 21.65
CA GLN A 373 4.70 -0.63 21.05
C GLN A 373 3.89 0.53 21.61
N VAL A 374 4.57 1.60 21.99
CA VAL A 374 3.97 2.90 22.30
C VAL A 374 4.53 3.94 21.34
N LEU A 375 3.63 4.69 20.69
CA LEU A 375 3.98 5.77 19.79
C LEU A 375 3.20 7.02 20.18
N LYS A 376 3.92 8.13 20.46
CA LYS A 376 3.32 9.44 20.71
C LYS A 376 3.72 10.44 19.62
N ASN A 377 2.73 11.21 19.15
CA ASN A 377 2.96 12.31 18.23
C ASN A 377 3.20 13.58 19.05
N VAL A 378 4.35 14.22 18.83
CA VAL A 378 4.79 15.37 19.63
C VAL A 378 4.92 16.59 18.71
N ARG A 379 4.15 17.64 18.99
CA ARG A 379 4.31 18.92 18.35
C ARG A 379 5.42 19.71 19.02
N VAL A 380 6.40 20.14 18.23
CA VAL A 380 7.57 20.89 18.68
C VAL A 380 7.66 22.22 17.92
N ASP A 381 8.44 23.15 18.43
CA ASP A 381 8.72 24.45 17.83
C ASP A 381 9.43 24.32 16.48
N ASP A 382 10.52 23.56 16.43
CA ASP A 382 11.26 23.21 15.22
C ASP A 382 11.70 21.74 15.27
N LYS A 383 11.32 20.99 14.25
CA LYS A 383 11.61 19.54 14.17
C LYS A 383 13.11 19.26 13.99
N ASP A 384 13.81 20.10 13.24
CA ASP A 384 15.23 19.93 12.95
C ASP A 384 16.09 20.29 14.17
N LEU A 385 15.78 21.42 14.80
CA LEU A 385 16.46 21.83 16.02
C LEU A 385 16.23 20.85 17.17
N THR A 386 14.97 20.39 17.36
CA THR A 386 14.65 19.40 18.39
C THR A 386 15.41 18.07 18.19
N LEU A 387 15.49 17.60 16.94
CA LEU A 387 16.26 16.37 16.63
C LEU A 387 17.77 16.56 16.80
N ALA A 388 18.28 17.76 16.63
CA ALA A 388 19.70 18.07 16.82
C ALA A 388 20.05 18.44 18.26
N ASP A 389 19.06 18.62 19.14
CA ASP A 389 19.29 19.01 20.54
C ASP A 389 20.05 17.91 21.32
N ALA A 390 21.13 18.31 21.98
CA ALA A 390 22.03 17.38 22.65
C ALA A 390 21.37 16.64 23.83
N ALA A 391 20.44 17.28 24.56
CA ALA A 391 19.75 16.64 25.67
C ALA A 391 18.70 15.65 25.18
N VAL A 392 18.03 15.94 24.05
CA VAL A 392 17.10 15.03 23.41
C VAL A 392 17.84 13.80 22.87
N GLN A 393 18.99 13.99 22.20
CA GLN A 393 19.80 12.88 21.70
C GLN A 393 20.37 12.02 22.86
N ALA A 394 20.83 12.65 23.94
CA ALA A 394 21.30 11.92 25.14
C ALA A 394 20.18 11.05 25.73
N ALA A 395 18.94 11.56 25.82
CA ALA A 395 17.80 10.79 26.30
C ALA A 395 17.48 9.58 25.37
N VAL A 396 17.62 9.74 24.05
CA VAL A 396 17.46 8.63 23.09
C VAL A 396 18.55 7.57 23.28
N GLU A 397 19.81 8.00 23.49
CA GLU A 397 20.94 7.10 23.76
C GLU A 397 20.78 6.35 25.09
N GLU A 398 20.36 7.04 26.17
CA GLU A 398 20.07 6.44 27.48
C GLU A 398 18.95 5.37 27.33
N CYS A 399 17.83 5.69 26.68
CA CYS A 399 16.76 4.74 26.44
C CYS A 399 17.23 3.52 25.62
N THR A 400 18.06 3.77 24.60
CA THR A 400 18.62 2.71 23.76
C THR A 400 19.53 1.79 24.56
N ALA A 401 20.37 2.35 25.42
CA ALA A 401 21.27 1.60 26.29
C ALA A 401 20.51 0.81 27.36
N GLU A 402 19.46 1.39 27.98
CA GLU A 402 18.61 0.70 28.95
C GLU A 402 17.89 -0.51 28.35
N LEU A 403 17.32 -0.37 27.14
CA LEU A 403 16.61 -1.44 26.45
C LEU A 403 17.57 -2.52 25.89
N GLY A 404 18.74 -2.14 25.44
CA GLY A 404 19.73 -3.06 24.86
C GLY A 404 19.11 -3.99 23.83
N ASP A 405 19.25 -5.30 24.05
CA ASP A 405 18.69 -6.34 23.17
C ASP A 405 17.20 -6.69 23.44
N SER A 406 16.57 -6.05 24.43
CA SER A 406 15.16 -6.32 24.81
C SER A 406 14.15 -5.38 24.17
N GLY A 407 14.63 -4.34 23.47
CA GLY A 407 13.72 -3.36 22.84
C GLY A 407 14.46 -2.36 21.96
N ARG A 408 13.75 -1.30 21.58
CA ARG A 408 14.32 -0.17 20.84
C ARG A 408 13.49 1.09 21.02
N VAL A 409 14.10 2.23 20.75
CA VAL A 409 13.41 3.51 20.58
C VAL A 409 13.64 4.04 19.18
N LEU A 410 12.68 4.85 18.70
CA LEU A 410 12.75 5.52 17.42
C LEU A 410 12.19 6.94 17.56
N LEU A 411 13.02 7.93 17.26
CA LEU A 411 12.62 9.34 17.17
C LEU A 411 12.75 9.80 15.72
N ARG A 412 11.65 10.28 15.11
CA ARG A 412 11.65 10.69 13.71
C ARG A 412 10.65 11.79 13.41
N LYS A 413 10.87 12.49 12.31
CA LYS A 413 9.89 13.42 11.75
C LYS A 413 8.68 12.66 11.16
N SER A 414 7.48 13.24 11.32
CA SER A 414 6.35 12.87 10.46
C SER A 414 6.55 13.47 9.06
N GLY A 415 6.31 12.66 8.03
CA GLY A 415 6.38 13.13 6.64
C GLY A 415 5.21 14.03 6.23
N THR A 416 4.05 13.87 6.90
CA THR A 416 2.79 14.54 6.51
C THR A 416 2.32 15.59 7.51
N GLU A 417 2.73 15.49 8.77
CA GLU A 417 2.28 16.36 9.86
C GLU A 417 3.43 17.16 10.48
N PRO A 418 3.15 18.32 11.07
CA PRO A 418 4.17 19.13 11.75
C PRO A 418 4.49 18.60 13.17
N VAL A 419 4.78 17.29 13.27
CA VAL A 419 5.09 16.60 14.54
C VAL A 419 6.35 15.74 14.43
N LEU A 420 7.00 15.49 15.55
CA LEU A 420 7.91 14.38 15.77
C LEU A 420 7.14 13.16 16.26
N ARG A 421 7.59 11.99 15.89
CA ARG A 421 7.07 10.71 16.37
C ARG A 421 8.09 10.07 17.27
N VAL A 422 7.72 9.88 18.54
CA VAL A 422 8.51 9.18 19.54
C VAL A 422 7.89 7.81 19.74
N MET A 423 8.66 6.76 19.49
CA MET A 423 8.20 5.38 19.58
C MET A 423 9.18 4.55 20.40
N ALA A 424 8.65 3.67 21.25
CA ALA A 424 9.41 2.62 21.89
C ALA A 424 8.73 1.26 21.69
N GLU A 425 9.54 0.22 21.57
CA GLU A 425 9.13 -1.19 21.59
C GLU A 425 9.96 -1.90 22.66
N ALA A 426 9.29 -2.62 23.56
CA ALA A 426 9.93 -3.29 24.70
C ALA A 426 9.13 -4.53 25.14
N GLY A 427 9.55 -5.20 26.20
CA GLY A 427 8.91 -6.39 26.74
C GLY A 427 7.49 -6.16 27.26
N THR A 428 7.18 -4.95 27.76
CA THR A 428 5.87 -4.55 28.24
C THR A 428 5.46 -3.17 27.76
N ALA A 429 4.15 -2.88 27.77
CA ALA A 429 3.64 -1.56 27.39
C ALA A 429 4.07 -0.47 28.36
N GLU A 430 4.17 -0.80 29.66
CA GLU A 430 4.62 0.11 30.71
C GLU A 430 6.09 0.53 30.49
N GLU A 431 6.93 -0.41 30.07
CA GLU A 431 8.32 -0.13 29.74
C GLU A 431 8.42 0.78 28.51
N CYS A 432 7.61 0.52 27.47
CA CYS A 432 7.53 1.40 26.29
C CYS A 432 7.11 2.83 26.68
N GLU A 433 6.06 2.97 27.51
CA GLU A 433 5.55 4.25 28.00
C GLU A 433 6.64 5.03 28.71
N LYS A 434 7.36 4.38 29.65
CA LYS A 434 8.48 4.97 30.41
C LYS A 434 9.54 5.54 29.47
N GLN A 435 9.94 4.81 28.44
CA GLN A 435 11.00 5.25 27.52
C GLN A 435 10.53 6.42 26.64
N VAL A 436 9.29 6.35 26.12
CA VAL A 436 8.69 7.45 25.35
C VAL A 436 8.59 8.72 26.18
N ASP A 437 8.11 8.62 27.43
CA ASP A 437 7.95 9.77 28.32
C ASP A 437 9.30 10.37 28.74
N HIS A 438 10.36 9.55 28.90
CA HIS A 438 11.70 10.05 29.16
C HIS A 438 12.22 10.96 28.04
N ILE A 439 12.04 10.56 26.78
CA ILE A 439 12.45 11.36 25.62
C ILE A 439 11.61 12.63 25.52
N ILE A 440 10.29 12.55 25.75
CA ILE A 440 9.40 13.72 25.72
C ILE A 440 9.76 14.71 26.83
N ALA A 441 10.09 14.23 28.04
CA ALA A 441 10.53 15.10 29.13
C ALA A 441 11.86 15.82 28.82
N ALA A 442 12.77 15.22 28.05
CA ALA A 442 13.95 15.91 27.56
C ALA A 442 13.60 17.06 26.59
N MET A 443 12.65 16.83 25.69
CA MET A 443 12.14 17.89 24.78
C MET A 443 11.50 19.05 25.55
N GLU A 444 10.75 18.76 26.61
CA GLU A 444 10.16 19.77 27.48
C GLU A 444 11.22 20.60 28.21
N LYS A 445 12.22 19.94 28.80
CA LYS A 445 13.33 20.62 29.48
C LYS A 445 14.17 21.48 28.57
N SER A 446 14.35 21.09 27.33
CA SER A 446 15.04 21.87 26.29
C SER A 446 14.16 22.99 25.69
N GLY A 447 12.89 23.10 26.08
CA GLY A 447 11.98 24.13 25.64
C GLY A 447 11.37 23.91 24.23
N HIS A 448 11.57 22.74 23.64
CA HIS A 448 11.08 22.42 22.31
C HIS A 448 9.63 21.92 22.28
N LEU A 449 9.12 21.39 23.40
CA LEU A 449 7.78 20.79 23.47
C LEU A 449 6.68 21.85 23.41
N ILE A 450 5.75 21.72 22.47
CA ILE A 450 4.52 22.52 22.42
C ILE A 450 3.34 21.68 22.95
N GLU A 451 3.17 20.45 22.45
CA GLU A 451 2.00 19.63 22.77
C GLU A 451 2.30 18.15 22.49
N VAL A 452 1.80 17.27 23.33
CA VAL A 452 1.71 15.82 23.04
C VAL A 452 0.31 15.55 22.49
N LYS A 453 0.19 15.20 21.22
CA LYS A 453 -1.10 14.84 20.62
C LYS A 453 -1.55 13.47 21.14
N LYS A 454 -2.76 13.41 21.62
CA LYS A 454 -3.42 12.17 22.07
C LYS A 454 -3.82 11.30 20.88
#